data_e9db68989176e27f572027296b284d56
#
_entry.id   e9db68989176e27f572027296b284d56
#
_cell.length_a   1.000
_cell.length_b   1.000
_cell.length_c   1.000
_cell.angle_alpha   90.00
_cell.angle_beta   90.00
_cell.angle_gamma   90.00
#
_symmetry.space_group_name_H-M   'P 1'
#
loop_
_entity.id
_entity.type
_entity.pdbx_description
1 polymer ?
#
loop_
_entity_poly.entity_id
_entity_poly.type
_entity_poly.pdbx_seq_one_letter_code
_entity_poly.pdbx_strand_id
1 'polypeptide(L)'
;MLSKFVEENPHSPFFTPALSELGLAYLNLGQPELSRRCYERVVESAPGSATARDALQGIREIYVADGNVDGYFAYAEKAGVECDTSVMARDSLSFAAARRIYLSGDTATAEKSLRSYLRNYPKGYYTDDALFYLSDCHLKAKQTDAAIETLSELAARPTNQYSARTLGTLSKLTSEAGRHAEAAKAYRALYDVVQTADERAAAATGYFRSVEAGGDDAATLAAAAEVEALPDAGTTAQREAKFARATILRRGGKQAEALPLYRELSREVKTAEGAESAYRVIEATLGGGDAAAAETLIFAFAEKGSPHAYWVAKAYIALGDIYAGRDDSFQARATYQSIVDGYAPADDGIVAEAKARIEKLKK
;
A
#
# COMPACT_ATOMS: atom_id res chain seq x y z
N MET A 1 -52.04 -17.36 -16.58
CA MET A 1 -52.63 -18.70 -16.85
C MET A 1 -52.27 -19.65 -15.70
N LEU A 2 -51.02 -19.91 -15.35
CA LEU A 2 -50.61 -20.81 -14.25
C LEU A 2 -51.18 -20.39 -12.89
N SER A 3 -51.17 -19.09 -12.54
CA SER A 3 -51.71 -18.58 -11.28
C SER A 3 -53.17 -18.96 -11.10
N LYS A 4 -54.00 -18.73 -12.14
CA LYS A 4 -55.42 -19.10 -12.14
C LYS A 4 -55.60 -20.60 -12.00
N PHE A 5 -54.77 -21.41 -12.68
CA PHE A 5 -54.86 -22.89 -12.61
C PHE A 5 -54.60 -23.41 -11.19
N VAL A 6 -53.58 -22.92 -10.50
CA VAL A 6 -53.25 -23.37 -9.14
C VAL A 6 -54.26 -22.89 -8.09
N GLU A 7 -54.96 -21.77 -8.34
CA GLU A 7 -56.06 -21.31 -7.47
C GLU A 7 -57.31 -22.16 -7.62
N GLU A 8 -57.65 -22.52 -8.85
CA GLU A 8 -58.92 -23.23 -9.17
C GLU A 8 -58.78 -24.78 -9.01
N ASN A 9 -57.58 -25.34 -9.04
CA ASN A 9 -57.35 -26.79 -9.09
C ASN A 9 -56.37 -27.31 -8.03
N PRO A 10 -56.61 -27.08 -6.71
CA PRO A 10 -55.64 -27.42 -5.66
C PRO A 10 -55.46 -28.96 -5.47
N HIS A 11 -56.36 -29.80 -5.99
CA HIS A 11 -56.31 -31.24 -5.91
C HIS A 11 -55.86 -31.92 -7.23
N SER A 12 -55.46 -31.16 -8.20
CA SER A 12 -54.98 -31.69 -9.48
C SER A 12 -53.62 -32.36 -9.32
N PRO A 13 -53.36 -33.49 -10.02
CA PRO A 13 -52.03 -34.09 -10.04
C PRO A 13 -50.98 -33.15 -10.66
N PHE A 14 -51.41 -32.11 -11.39
CA PHE A 14 -50.55 -31.08 -11.97
C PHE A 14 -50.36 -29.86 -11.06
N PHE A 15 -50.95 -29.82 -9.86
CA PHE A 15 -50.88 -28.68 -8.97
C PHE A 15 -49.45 -28.36 -8.55
N THR A 16 -48.70 -29.34 -8.06
CA THR A 16 -47.32 -29.18 -7.61
C THR A 16 -46.36 -28.83 -8.75
N PRO A 17 -46.39 -29.49 -9.93
CA PRO A 17 -45.63 -29.04 -11.09
C PRO A 17 -45.97 -27.62 -11.52
N ALA A 18 -47.27 -27.24 -11.56
CA ALA A 18 -47.68 -25.89 -11.94
C ALA A 18 -47.21 -24.82 -10.95
N LEU A 19 -47.21 -25.11 -9.65
CA LEU A 19 -46.64 -24.23 -8.62
C LEU A 19 -45.14 -24.04 -8.81
N SER A 20 -44.42 -25.11 -9.13
CA SER A 20 -42.96 -25.05 -9.36
C SER A 20 -42.64 -24.16 -10.56
N GLU A 21 -43.36 -24.34 -11.69
CA GLU A 21 -43.21 -23.49 -12.87
C GLU A 21 -43.62 -22.05 -12.61
N LEU A 22 -44.68 -21.80 -11.83
CA LEU A 22 -45.07 -20.46 -11.41
C LEU A 22 -44.02 -19.79 -10.53
N GLY A 23 -43.40 -20.54 -9.64
CA GLY A 23 -42.26 -20.07 -8.83
C GLY A 23 -41.09 -19.64 -9.68
N LEU A 24 -40.70 -20.46 -10.66
CA LEU A 24 -39.65 -20.14 -11.61
C LEU A 24 -39.99 -18.88 -12.46
N ALA A 25 -41.26 -18.79 -12.91
CA ALA A 25 -41.73 -17.62 -13.67
C ALA A 25 -41.62 -16.32 -12.83
N TYR A 26 -42.01 -16.35 -11.56
CA TYR A 26 -41.88 -15.21 -10.65
C TYR A 26 -40.40 -14.85 -10.41
N LEU A 27 -39.53 -15.83 -10.27
CA LEU A 27 -38.09 -15.57 -10.12
C LEU A 27 -37.50 -14.83 -11.34
N ASN A 28 -37.86 -15.32 -12.54
CA ASN A 28 -37.44 -14.69 -13.80
C ASN A 28 -38.01 -13.28 -14.01
N LEU A 29 -39.14 -12.97 -13.39
CA LEU A 29 -39.79 -11.65 -13.39
C LEU A 29 -39.20 -10.73 -12.28
N GLY A 30 -38.19 -11.17 -11.54
CA GLY A 30 -37.59 -10.39 -10.43
C GLY A 30 -38.54 -10.25 -9.23
N GLN A 31 -39.42 -11.21 -8.99
CA GLN A 31 -40.37 -11.27 -7.88
C GLN A 31 -40.04 -12.43 -6.92
N PRO A 32 -38.90 -12.38 -6.21
CA PRO A 32 -38.40 -13.50 -5.40
C PRO A 32 -39.34 -13.90 -4.27
N GLU A 33 -40.04 -12.95 -3.64
CA GLU A 33 -40.99 -13.23 -2.57
C GLU A 33 -42.20 -14.06 -3.05
N LEU A 34 -42.73 -13.79 -4.24
CA LEU A 34 -43.79 -14.58 -4.82
C LEU A 34 -43.29 -15.97 -5.26
N SER A 35 -42.09 -16.01 -5.82
CA SER A 35 -41.39 -17.26 -6.14
C SER A 35 -41.25 -18.14 -4.91
N ARG A 36 -40.74 -17.58 -3.79
CA ARG A 36 -40.54 -18.27 -2.52
C ARG A 36 -41.87 -18.89 -2.01
N ARG A 37 -42.95 -18.10 -2.00
CA ARG A 37 -44.26 -18.59 -1.57
C ARG A 37 -44.76 -19.76 -2.43
N CYS A 38 -44.50 -19.74 -3.73
CA CYS A 38 -44.85 -20.87 -4.59
C CYS A 38 -44.06 -22.11 -4.23
N TYR A 39 -42.74 -21.97 -4.05
CA TYR A 39 -41.89 -23.09 -3.68
C TYR A 39 -42.18 -23.61 -2.26
N GLU A 40 -42.50 -22.78 -1.27
CA GLU A 40 -42.96 -23.19 0.06
C GLU A 40 -44.21 -24.06 -0.02
N ARG A 41 -45.21 -23.68 -0.86
CA ARG A 41 -46.41 -24.49 -1.09
C ARG A 41 -46.11 -25.82 -1.79
N VAL A 42 -45.09 -25.88 -2.68
CA VAL A 42 -44.65 -27.16 -3.28
C VAL A 42 -44.10 -28.08 -2.19
N VAL A 43 -43.25 -27.56 -1.31
CA VAL A 43 -42.67 -28.34 -0.20
C VAL A 43 -43.75 -28.86 0.76
N GLU A 44 -44.72 -28.01 1.10
CA GLU A 44 -45.86 -28.38 1.96
C GLU A 44 -46.77 -29.41 1.33
N SER A 45 -47.04 -29.33 0.01
CA SER A 45 -47.98 -30.18 -0.67
C SER A 45 -47.46 -31.57 -1.04
N ALA A 46 -46.14 -31.69 -1.20
CA ALA A 46 -45.51 -32.97 -1.63
C ALA A 46 -44.17 -33.20 -0.92
N PRO A 47 -44.15 -33.30 0.43
CA PRO A 47 -42.90 -33.41 1.19
C PRO A 47 -42.12 -34.66 0.76
N GLY A 48 -40.80 -34.51 0.60
CA GLY A 48 -39.87 -35.57 0.21
C GLY A 48 -39.88 -35.95 -1.27
N SER A 49 -40.76 -35.37 -2.10
CA SER A 49 -40.79 -35.59 -3.54
C SER A 49 -39.55 -34.95 -4.25
N ALA A 50 -39.28 -35.37 -5.48
CA ALA A 50 -38.27 -34.75 -6.33
C ALA A 50 -38.55 -33.22 -6.54
N THR A 51 -39.80 -32.89 -6.84
CA THR A 51 -40.23 -31.50 -7.03
C THR A 51 -40.07 -30.65 -5.76
N ALA A 52 -40.31 -31.26 -4.54
CA ALA A 52 -40.06 -30.57 -3.28
C ALA A 52 -38.57 -30.31 -3.04
N ARG A 53 -37.67 -31.22 -3.44
CA ARG A 53 -36.22 -31.02 -3.35
C ARG A 53 -35.75 -29.88 -4.26
N ASP A 54 -36.27 -29.83 -5.49
CA ASP A 54 -35.97 -28.75 -6.44
C ASP A 54 -36.49 -27.40 -5.91
N ALA A 55 -37.73 -27.39 -5.37
CA ALA A 55 -38.30 -26.20 -4.74
C ALA A 55 -37.48 -25.70 -3.54
N LEU A 56 -36.96 -26.62 -2.70
CA LEU A 56 -36.07 -26.29 -1.61
C LEU A 56 -34.76 -25.65 -2.07
N GLN A 57 -34.21 -26.13 -3.18
CA GLN A 57 -33.03 -25.48 -3.76
C GLN A 57 -33.36 -24.06 -4.20
N GLY A 58 -34.52 -23.84 -4.84
CA GLY A 58 -34.98 -22.50 -5.20
C GLY A 58 -35.19 -21.59 -4.00
N ILE A 59 -35.78 -22.09 -2.91
CA ILE A 59 -35.93 -21.35 -1.65
C ILE A 59 -34.54 -20.96 -1.10
N ARG A 60 -33.59 -21.90 -1.05
CA ARG A 60 -32.23 -21.65 -0.60
C ARG A 60 -31.56 -20.53 -1.41
N GLU A 61 -31.68 -20.57 -2.73
CA GLU A 61 -31.10 -19.57 -3.63
C GLU A 61 -31.69 -18.19 -3.40
N ILE A 62 -33.00 -18.08 -3.13
CA ILE A 62 -33.65 -16.81 -2.79
C ILE A 62 -33.11 -16.26 -1.47
N TYR A 63 -33.07 -17.07 -0.41
CA TYR A 63 -32.53 -16.64 0.87
C TYR A 63 -31.04 -16.24 0.81
N VAL A 64 -30.24 -16.97 0.02
CA VAL A 64 -28.84 -16.63 -0.23
C VAL A 64 -28.71 -15.32 -1.00
N ALA A 65 -29.59 -15.09 -1.98
CA ALA A 65 -29.60 -13.84 -2.74
C ALA A 65 -29.91 -12.63 -1.85
N ASP A 66 -30.79 -12.80 -0.87
CA ASP A 66 -31.18 -11.76 0.09
C ASP A 66 -30.18 -11.63 1.26
N GLY A 67 -29.13 -12.47 1.33
CA GLY A 67 -28.18 -12.50 2.45
C GLY A 67 -28.77 -13.05 3.76
N ASN A 68 -30.00 -13.63 3.72
CA ASN A 68 -30.73 -14.10 4.89
C ASN A 68 -30.58 -15.61 5.07
N VAL A 69 -29.36 -16.07 5.27
CA VAL A 69 -29.02 -17.48 5.43
C VAL A 69 -29.67 -18.11 6.67
N ASP A 70 -29.74 -17.38 7.77
CA ASP A 70 -30.41 -17.86 9.00
C ASP A 70 -31.90 -18.08 8.77
N GLY A 71 -32.55 -17.25 7.95
CA GLY A 71 -33.93 -17.43 7.55
C GLY A 71 -34.15 -18.74 6.77
N TYR A 72 -33.21 -19.14 5.93
CA TYR A 72 -33.26 -20.44 5.24
C TYR A 72 -33.23 -21.62 6.24
N PHE A 73 -32.31 -21.61 7.18
CA PHE A 73 -32.19 -22.69 8.15
C PHE A 73 -33.40 -22.77 9.10
N ALA A 74 -33.91 -21.60 9.52
CA ALA A 74 -35.14 -21.54 10.28
C ALA A 74 -36.35 -22.08 9.52
N TYR A 75 -36.43 -21.77 8.22
CA TYR A 75 -37.47 -22.33 7.34
C TYR A 75 -37.35 -23.88 7.22
N ALA A 76 -36.14 -24.37 6.94
CA ALA A 76 -35.86 -25.77 6.76
C ALA A 76 -36.21 -26.58 8.01
N GLU A 77 -35.84 -26.07 9.20
CA GLU A 77 -36.19 -26.67 10.49
C GLU A 77 -37.70 -26.71 10.69
N LYS A 78 -38.41 -25.61 10.46
CA LYS A 78 -39.87 -25.54 10.58
C LYS A 78 -40.59 -26.46 9.60
N ALA A 79 -40.08 -26.59 8.39
CA ALA A 79 -40.65 -27.43 7.36
C ALA A 79 -40.31 -28.91 7.54
N GLY A 80 -39.52 -29.29 8.57
CA GLY A 80 -39.11 -30.66 8.82
C GLY A 80 -38.24 -31.27 7.71
N VAL A 81 -37.49 -30.41 7.01
CA VAL A 81 -36.67 -30.80 5.87
C VAL A 81 -35.28 -31.19 6.34
N GLU A 82 -34.83 -32.37 5.98
CA GLU A 82 -33.43 -32.76 6.17
C GLU A 82 -32.53 -31.86 5.32
N CYS A 83 -31.82 -30.97 5.98
CA CYS A 83 -30.72 -30.20 5.39
C CYS A 83 -29.51 -30.29 6.29
N ASP A 84 -28.31 -30.17 5.70
CA ASP A 84 -27.09 -30.09 6.49
C ASP A 84 -27.06 -28.76 7.26
N THR A 85 -27.31 -28.84 8.57
CA THR A 85 -27.28 -27.71 9.51
C THR A 85 -25.96 -27.60 10.23
N SER A 86 -24.94 -28.34 9.80
CA SER A 86 -23.59 -28.26 10.39
C SER A 86 -23.05 -26.86 10.38
N VAL A 87 -22.15 -26.57 11.31
CA VAL A 87 -21.45 -25.25 11.34
C VAL A 87 -20.75 -24.98 10.01
N MET A 88 -20.22 -26.03 9.38
CA MET A 88 -19.55 -25.93 8.08
C MET A 88 -20.51 -25.54 6.93
N ALA A 89 -21.71 -26.15 6.91
CA ALA A 89 -22.72 -25.81 5.91
C ALA A 89 -23.22 -24.37 6.08
N ARG A 90 -23.44 -23.95 7.34
CA ARG A 90 -23.82 -22.56 7.65
C ARG A 90 -22.73 -21.56 7.28
N ASP A 91 -21.47 -21.86 7.60
CA ASP A 91 -20.29 -21.05 7.23
C ASP A 91 -20.22 -20.88 5.71
N SER A 92 -20.24 -22.00 4.97
CA SER A 92 -20.16 -21.98 3.50
C SER A 92 -21.30 -21.19 2.86
N LEU A 93 -22.54 -21.37 3.33
CA LEU A 93 -23.69 -20.70 2.77
C LEU A 93 -23.68 -19.18 3.07
N SER A 94 -23.29 -18.81 4.29
CA SER A 94 -23.16 -17.41 4.72
C SER A 94 -22.09 -16.67 3.93
N PHE A 95 -20.95 -17.32 3.70
CA PHE A 95 -19.91 -16.75 2.86
C PHE A 95 -20.35 -16.65 1.40
N ALA A 96 -21.00 -17.67 0.85
CA ALA A 96 -21.50 -17.63 -0.53
C ALA A 96 -22.49 -16.47 -0.75
N ALA A 97 -23.36 -16.20 0.22
CA ALA A 97 -24.27 -15.05 0.19
C ALA A 97 -23.50 -13.72 0.19
N ALA A 98 -22.56 -13.53 1.11
CA ALA A 98 -21.75 -12.31 1.19
C ALA A 98 -20.91 -12.10 -0.07
N ARG A 99 -20.30 -13.17 -0.60
CA ARG A 99 -19.52 -13.14 -1.85
C ARG A 99 -20.39 -12.76 -3.06
N ARG A 100 -21.62 -13.27 -3.14
CA ARG A 100 -22.54 -12.92 -4.23
C ARG A 100 -22.87 -11.43 -4.25
N ILE A 101 -23.14 -10.85 -3.08
CA ILE A 101 -23.36 -9.40 -2.94
C ILE A 101 -22.11 -8.61 -3.35
N TYR A 102 -20.92 -9.05 -2.91
CA TYR A 102 -19.67 -8.43 -3.34
C TYR A 102 -19.50 -8.45 -4.87
N LEU A 103 -19.77 -9.59 -5.51
CA LEU A 103 -19.66 -9.75 -6.96
C LEU A 103 -20.71 -8.96 -7.74
N SER A 104 -21.86 -8.61 -7.15
CA SER A 104 -22.85 -7.73 -7.78
C SER A 104 -22.42 -6.26 -7.88
N GLY A 105 -21.33 -5.88 -7.17
CA GLY A 105 -20.78 -4.53 -7.17
C GLY A 105 -21.42 -3.57 -6.16
N ASP A 106 -22.40 -4.02 -5.37
CA ASP A 106 -22.95 -3.24 -4.26
C ASP A 106 -21.99 -3.28 -3.06
N THR A 107 -21.00 -2.39 -3.12
CA THR A 107 -19.91 -2.30 -2.13
C THR A 107 -20.42 -2.06 -0.71
N ALA A 108 -21.45 -1.23 -0.54
CA ALA A 108 -21.96 -0.88 0.79
C ALA A 108 -22.69 -2.05 1.47
N THR A 109 -23.50 -2.79 0.69
CA THR A 109 -24.18 -4.00 1.20
C THR A 109 -23.19 -5.14 1.37
N ALA A 110 -22.21 -5.28 0.47
CA ALA A 110 -21.14 -6.27 0.60
C ALA A 110 -20.32 -6.08 1.87
N GLU A 111 -19.93 -4.84 2.20
CA GLU A 111 -19.21 -4.53 3.44
C GLU A 111 -19.99 -5.01 4.66
N LYS A 112 -21.28 -4.68 4.75
CA LYS A 112 -22.12 -5.10 5.87
C LYS A 112 -22.24 -6.62 5.98
N SER A 113 -22.42 -7.29 4.85
CA SER A 113 -22.59 -8.75 4.78
C SER A 113 -21.29 -9.48 5.15
N LEU A 114 -20.14 -9.04 4.65
CA LEU A 114 -18.82 -9.59 4.99
C LEU A 114 -18.46 -9.38 6.46
N ARG A 115 -18.73 -8.18 7.01
CA ARG A 115 -18.56 -7.94 8.46
C ARG A 115 -19.47 -8.84 9.31
N SER A 116 -20.71 -9.08 8.89
CA SER A 116 -21.62 -10.00 9.57
C SER A 116 -21.09 -11.43 9.53
N TYR A 117 -20.60 -11.87 8.36
CA TYR A 117 -19.96 -13.18 8.21
C TYR A 117 -18.76 -13.33 9.16
N LEU A 118 -17.81 -12.38 9.16
CA LEU A 118 -16.62 -12.43 10.00
C LEU A 118 -16.94 -12.44 11.51
N ARG A 119 -18.01 -11.75 11.91
CA ARG A 119 -18.49 -11.75 13.31
C ARG A 119 -19.06 -13.10 13.72
N ASN A 120 -19.84 -13.73 12.84
CA ASN A 120 -20.49 -15.01 13.12
C ASN A 120 -19.54 -16.20 13.00
N TYR A 121 -18.54 -16.09 12.11
CA TYR A 121 -17.57 -17.14 11.80
C TYR A 121 -16.12 -16.62 11.87
N PRO A 122 -15.64 -16.19 13.05
CA PRO A 122 -14.29 -15.60 13.18
C PRO A 122 -13.15 -16.58 12.90
N LYS A 123 -13.46 -17.89 12.92
CA LYS A 123 -12.57 -19.01 12.56
C LYS A 123 -13.17 -19.84 11.43
N GLY A 124 -14.05 -19.27 10.64
CA GLY A 124 -14.68 -19.91 9.50
C GLY A 124 -13.66 -20.26 8.42
N TYR A 125 -14.01 -21.22 7.59
CA TYR A 125 -13.14 -21.70 6.52
C TYR A 125 -12.81 -20.58 5.51
N TYR A 126 -13.73 -19.64 5.31
CA TYR A 126 -13.61 -18.54 4.34
C TYR A 126 -13.23 -17.20 4.96
N THR A 127 -12.67 -17.21 6.19
CA THR A 127 -12.30 -15.95 6.87
C THR A 127 -11.27 -15.15 6.07
N ASP A 128 -10.28 -15.79 5.46
CA ASP A 128 -9.26 -15.12 4.67
C ASP A 128 -9.85 -14.48 3.40
N ASP A 129 -10.72 -15.20 2.71
CA ASP A 129 -11.48 -14.69 1.55
C ASP A 129 -12.35 -13.50 1.93
N ALA A 130 -13.06 -13.59 3.06
CA ALA A 130 -13.95 -12.54 3.54
C ALA A 130 -13.18 -11.27 3.91
N LEU A 131 -12.04 -11.40 4.61
CA LEU A 131 -11.15 -10.27 4.92
C LEU A 131 -10.60 -9.63 3.64
N PHE A 132 -10.21 -10.46 2.67
CA PHE A 132 -9.70 -9.95 1.40
C PHE A 132 -10.77 -9.14 0.65
N TYR A 133 -11.99 -9.65 0.51
CA TYR A 133 -13.09 -8.93 -0.12
C TYR A 133 -13.52 -7.70 0.68
N LEU A 134 -13.50 -7.76 2.01
CA LEU A 134 -13.82 -6.62 2.86
C LEU A 134 -12.78 -5.49 2.69
N SER A 135 -11.50 -5.84 2.63
CA SER A 135 -10.44 -4.85 2.37
C SER A 135 -10.62 -4.17 1.00
N ASP A 136 -11.03 -4.92 -0.03
CA ASP A 136 -11.32 -4.36 -1.34
C ASP A 136 -12.55 -3.43 -1.31
N CYS A 137 -13.59 -3.76 -0.53
CA CYS A 137 -14.72 -2.85 -0.29
C CYS A 137 -14.26 -1.53 0.32
N HIS A 138 -13.40 -1.56 1.37
CA HIS A 138 -12.86 -0.36 1.99
C HIS A 138 -12.01 0.47 1.02
N LEU A 139 -11.18 -0.18 0.19
CA LEU A 139 -10.38 0.50 -0.83
C LEU A 139 -11.25 1.22 -1.86
N LYS A 140 -12.28 0.55 -2.37
CA LYS A 140 -13.25 1.13 -3.32
C LYS A 140 -14.02 2.30 -2.71
N ALA A 141 -14.35 2.22 -1.41
CA ALA A 141 -15.01 3.27 -0.66
C ALA A 141 -14.04 4.40 -0.18
N LYS A 142 -12.73 4.29 -0.49
CA LYS A 142 -11.68 5.22 -0.04
C LYS A 142 -11.58 5.36 1.50
N GLN A 143 -11.92 4.30 2.20
CA GLN A 143 -11.84 4.22 3.67
C GLN A 143 -10.44 3.68 4.05
N THR A 144 -9.42 4.52 3.93
CA THR A 144 -8.01 4.10 4.04
C THR A 144 -7.69 3.43 5.38
N ASP A 145 -8.12 4.00 6.51
CA ASP A 145 -7.84 3.43 7.83
C ASP A 145 -8.51 2.07 8.02
N ALA A 146 -9.78 1.93 7.60
CA ALA A 146 -10.48 0.65 7.66
C ALA A 146 -9.84 -0.41 6.74
N ALA A 147 -9.32 0.01 5.58
CA ALA A 147 -8.57 -0.87 4.69
C ALA A 147 -7.27 -1.34 5.35
N ILE A 148 -6.50 -0.45 5.98
CA ILE A 148 -5.26 -0.77 6.69
C ILE A 148 -5.55 -1.75 7.84
N GLU A 149 -6.60 -1.52 8.63
CA GLU A 149 -6.99 -2.40 9.73
C GLU A 149 -7.32 -3.81 9.22
N THR A 150 -8.18 -3.92 8.21
CA THR A 150 -8.60 -5.20 7.64
C THR A 150 -7.43 -5.95 6.97
N LEU A 151 -6.58 -5.23 6.23
CA LEU A 151 -5.38 -5.81 5.61
C LEU A 151 -4.37 -6.26 6.66
N SER A 152 -4.24 -5.53 7.78
CA SER A 152 -3.36 -5.90 8.89
C SER A 152 -3.84 -7.17 9.58
N GLU A 153 -5.16 -7.34 9.75
CA GLU A 153 -5.75 -8.57 10.27
C GLU A 153 -5.45 -9.75 9.34
N LEU A 154 -5.65 -9.58 8.03
CA LEU A 154 -5.35 -10.62 7.04
C LEU A 154 -3.86 -10.96 6.98
N ALA A 155 -2.99 -9.94 7.06
CA ALA A 155 -1.53 -10.12 7.06
C ALA A 155 -1.00 -10.84 8.30
N ALA A 156 -1.72 -10.80 9.42
CA ALA A 156 -1.37 -11.52 10.65
C ALA A 156 -1.74 -13.01 10.62
N ARG A 157 -2.48 -13.45 9.61
CA ARG A 157 -2.89 -14.85 9.43
C ARG A 157 -1.76 -15.65 8.76
N PRO A 158 -1.81 -16.99 8.82
CA PRO A 158 -0.84 -17.83 8.10
C PRO A 158 -0.78 -17.49 6.62
N THR A 159 0.40 -17.64 6.02
CA THR A 159 0.63 -17.36 4.59
C THR A 159 -0.36 -18.14 3.72
N ASN A 160 -1.03 -17.42 2.84
CA ASN A 160 -2.05 -17.91 1.93
C ASN A 160 -1.95 -17.25 0.56
N GLN A 161 -2.89 -17.56 -0.33
CA GLN A 161 -2.92 -17.02 -1.70
C GLN A 161 -3.03 -15.49 -1.81
N TYR A 162 -3.46 -14.82 -0.74
CA TYR A 162 -3.64 -13.36 -0.70
C TYR A 162 -2.43 -12.63 -0.12
N SER A 163 -1.48 -13.33 0.53
CA SER A 163 -0.42 -12.72 1.35
C SER A 163 0.40 -11.68 0.61
N ALA A 164 0.90 -11.99 -0.59
CA ALA A 164 1.71 -11.05 -1.36
C ALA A 164 0.92 -9.77 -1.73
N ARG A 165 -0.32 -9.93 -2.20
CA ARG A 165 -1.18 -8.79 -2.56
C ARG A 165 -1.59 -7.97 -1.33
N THR A 166 -1.92 -8.64 -0.24
CA THR A 166 -2.27 -8.00 1.04
C THR A 166 -1.13 -7.15 1.56
N LEU A 167 0.07 -7.76 1.67
CA LEU A 167 1.26 -7.08 2.18
C LEU A 167 1.72 -5.95 1.25
N GLY A 168 1.65 -6.14 -0.06
CA GLY A 168 1.97 -5.10 -1.03
C GLY A 168 1.01 -3.90 -0.95
N THR A 169 -0.29 -4.15 -0.76
CA THR A 169 -1.26 -3.06 -0.59
C THR A 169 -1.09 -2.38 0.77
N LEU A 170 -0.94 -3.16 1.84
CA LEU A 170 -0.75 -2.66 3.21
C LEU A 170 0.50 -1.78 3.32
N SER A 171 1.63 -2.24 2.79
CA SER A 171 2.89 -1.50 2.84
C SER A 171 2.81 -0.15 2.13
N LYS A 172 2.13 -0.12 0.97
CA LYS A 172 1.89 1.12 0.22
C LYS A 172 1.00 2.09 0.98
N LEU A 173 -0.16 1.63 1.46
CA LEU A 173 -1.12 2.47 2.19
C LEU A 173 -0.52 3.04 3.49
N THR A 174 0.19 2.22 4.25
CA THR A 174 0.83 2.66 5.50
C THR A 174 1.97 3.63 5.23
N SER A 175 2.73 3.45 4.15
CA SER A 175 3.76 4.39 3.71
C SER A 175 3.15 5.74 3.31
N GLU A 176 2.12 5.74 2.47
CA GLU A 176 1.40 6.96 2.03
C GLU A 176 0.73 7.69 3.21
N ALA A 177 0.30 6.96 4.23
CA ALA A 177 -0.26 7.52 5.47
C ALA A 177 0.80 8.01 6.48
N GLY A 178 2.11 7.90 6.16
CA GLY A 178 3.20 8.27 7.08
C GLY A 178 3.36 7.32 8.28
N ARG A 179 2.73 6.14 8.24
CA ARG A 179 2.82 5.10 9.28
C ARG A 179 4.08 4.25 9.07
N HIS A 180 5.25 4.89 9.18
CA HIS A 180 6.53 4.33 8.73
C HIS A 180 6.89 2.99 9.38
N ALA A 181 6.65 2.81 10.68
CA ALA A 181 6.92 1.56 11.37
C ALA A 181 6.04 0.39 10.87
N GLU A 182 4.76 0.66 10.57
CA GLU A 182 3.85 -0.34 10.02
C GLU A 182 4.22 -0.66 8.57
N ALA A 183 4.58 0.36 7.78
CA ALA A 183 5.06 0.17 6.41
C ALA A 183 6.32 -0.70 6.38
N ALA A 184 7.30 -0.41 7.24
CA ALA A 184 8.52 -1.20 7.34
C ALA A 184 8.21 -2.67 7.67
N LYS A 185 7.34 -2.92 8.66
CA LYS A 185 6.91 -4.28 9.00
C LYS A 185 6.24 -5.01 7.82
N ALA A 186 5.36 -4.32 7.10
CA ALA A 186 4.65 -4.89 5.97
C ALA A 186 5.58 -5.17 4.79
N TYR A 187 6.51 -4.25 4.45
CA TYR A 187 7.53 -4.48 3.41
C TYR A 187 8.46 -5.64 3.74
N ARG A 188 8.88 -5.78 5.02
CA ARG A 188 9.73 -6.90 5.43
C ARG A 188 9.01 -8.24 5.28
N ALA A 189 7.75 -8.30 5.71
CA ALA A 189 6.92 -9.49 5.50
C ALA A 189 6.66 -9.76 4.00
N LEU A 190 6.50 -8.71 3.18
CA LEU A 190 6.34 -8.84 1.74
C LEU A 190 7.58 -9.49 1.09
N TYR A 191 8.77 -9.07 1.48
CA TYR A 191 10.04 -9.63 1.00
C TYR A 191 10.11 -11.16 1.17
N ASP A 192 9.56 -11.66 2.28
CA ASP A 192 9.61 -13.09 2.61
C ASP A 192 8.60 -13.94 1.78
N VAL A 193 7.55 -13.34 1.24
CA VAL A 193 6.48 -14.08 0.53
C VAL A 193 6.52 -13.93 -1.00
N VAL A 194 7.17 -12.90 -1.51
CA VAL A 194 7.29 -12.69 -2.97
C VAL A 194 8.31 -13.64 -3.60
N GLN A 195 8.12 -13.95 -4.88
CA GLN A 195 8.87 -15.02 -5.54
C GLN A 195 9.99 -14.51 -6.45
N THR A 196 9.80 -13.37 -7.10
CA THR A 196 10.73 -12.83 -8.08
C THR A 196 11.80 -11.94 -7.44
N ALA A 197 12.96 -11.83 -8.08
CA ALA A 197 14.06 -10.97 -7.63
C ALA A 197 13.64 -9.50 -7.66
N ASP A 198 12.91 -9.07 -8.69
CA ASP A 198 12.39 -7.70 -8.82
C ASP A 198 11.44 -7.33 -7.68
N GLU A 199 10.50 -8.24 -7.33
CA GLU A 199 9.57 -8.00 -6.21
C GLU A 199 10.31 -7.93 -4.87
N ARG A 200 11.32 -8.78 -4.67
CA ARG A 200 12.16 -8.74 -3.46
C ARG A 200 12.95 -7.43 -3.38
N ALA A 201 13.54 -6.99 -4.49
CA ALA A 201 14.25 -5.73 -4.55
C ALA A 201 13.33 -4.53 -4.28
N ALA A 202 12.10 -4.56 -4.82
CA ALA A 202 11.10 -3.54 -4.55
C ALA A 202 10.67 -3.53 -3.07
N ALA A 203 10.47 -4.70 -2.47
CA ALA A 203 10.13 -4.83 -1.04
C ALA A 203 11.28 -4.36 -0.14
N ALA A 204 12.53 -4.74 -0.44
CA ALA A 204 13.71 -4.27 0.28
C ALA A 204 13.88 -2.76 0.20
N THR A 205 13.67 -2.17 -0.99
CA THR A 205 13.72 -0.72 -1.20
C THR A 205 12.62 -0.01 -0.41
N GLY A 206 11.39 -0.56 -0.40
CA GLY A 206 10.28 -0.03 0.38
C GLY A 206 10.55 -0.10 1.88
N TYR A 207 11.14 -1.19 2.36
CA TYR A 207 11.59 -1.34 3.75
C TYR A 207 12.63 -0.28 4.11
N PHE A 208 13.68 -0.15 3.29
CA PHE A 208 14.72 0.87 3.47
C PHE A 208 14.13 2.28 3.60
N ARG A 209 13.33 2.72 2.64
CA ARG A 209 12.71 4.05 2.67
C ARG A 209 11.80 4.26 3.89
N SER A 210 11.13 3.19 4.35
CA SER A 210 10.25 3.26 5.52
C SER A 210 11.02 3.45 6.82
N VAL A 211 12.14 2.72 7.02
CA VAL A 211 12.97 2.87 8.24
C VAL A 211 13.74 4.19 8.22
N GLU A 212 14.19 4.65 7.06
CA GLU A 212 14.81 5.96 6.88
C GLU A 212 13.85 7.10 7.26
N ALA A 213 12.64 7.09 6.71
CA ALA A 213 11.60 8.08 7.01
C ALA A 213 11.15 8.01 8.48
N GLY A 214 11.21 6.84 9.10
CA GLY A 214 10.96 6.61 10.52
C GLY A 214 12.08 7.09 11.45
N GLY A 215 13.26 7.44 10.90
CA GLY A 215 14.40 7.96 11.65
C GLY A 215 15.17 6.91 12.45
N ASP A 216 15.03 5.62 12.10
CA ASP A 216 15.84 4.55 12.72
C ASP A 216 17.15 4.38 11.98
N ASP A 217 18.19 5.07 12.44
CA ASP A 217 19.52 5.06 11.82
C ASP A 217 20.14 3.66 11.75
N ALA A 218 19.94 2.82 12.76
CA ALA A 218 20.51 1.47 12.77
C ALA A 218 19.83 0.56 11.76
N ALA A 219 18.51 0.56 11.73
CA ALA A 219 17.73 -0.17 10.73
C ALA A 219 17.99 0.36 9.31
N THR A 220 18.12 1.68 9.14
CA THR A 220 18.43 2.31 7.85
C THR A 220 19.79 1.88 7.33
N LEU A 221 20.82 1.84 8.16
CA LEU A 221 22.16 1.38 7.76
C LEU A 221 22.15 -0.08 7.27
N ALA A 222 21.43 -0.95 7.97
CA ALA A 222 21.30 -2.37 7.60
C ALA A 222 20.51 -2.53 6.29
N ALA A 223 19.36 -1.86 6.17
CA ALA A 223 18.52 -1.91 4.99
C ALA A 223 19.19 -1.31 3.75
N ALA A 224 19.92 -0.20 3.93
CA ALA A 224 20.68 0.42 2.84
C ALA A 224 21.75 -0.52 2.29
N ALA A 225 22.49 -1.22 3.17
CA ALA A 225 23.47 -2.22 2.74
C ALA A 225 22.82 -3.39 1.98
N GLU A 226 21.61 -3.81 2.37
CA GLU A 226 20.85 -4.83 1.66
C GLU A 226 20.46 -4.34 0.25
N VAL A 227 19.92 -3.12 0.12
CA VAL A 227 19.53 -2.53 -1.18
C VAL A 227 20.75 -2.34 -2.10
N GLU A 228 21.90 -1.87 -1.57
CA GLU A 228 23.13 -1.72 -2.34
C GLU A 228 23.64 -3.06 -2.92
N ALA A 229 23.40 -4.16 -2.21
CA ALA A 229 23.82 -5.51 -2.64
C ALA A 229 22.86 -6.17 -3.66
N LEU A 230 21.65 -5.63 -3.86
CA LEU A 230 20.64 -6.17 -4.76
C LEU A 230 20.77 -5.55 -6.17
N PRO A 231 21.19 -6.32 -7.20
CA PRO A 231 21.31 -5.79 -8.57
C PRO A 231 19.97 -5.25 -9.10
N ASP A 232 18.87 -5.93 -8.77
CA ASP A 232 17.52 -5.62 -9.26
C ASP A 232 16.88 -4.42 -8.55
N ALA A 233 17.53 -3.85 -7.52
CA ALA A 233 17.05 -2.63 -6.86
C ALA A 233 17.13 -1.39 -7.78
N GLY A 234 17.96 -1.45 -8.79
CA GLY A 234 18.18 -0.36 -9.75
C GLY A 234 19.06 0.76 -9.20
N THR A 235 19.67 1.52 -10.12
CA THR A 235 20.67 2.54 -9.79
C THR A 235 20.16 3.65 -8.88
N THR A 236 18.88 4.02 -9.00
CA THR A 236 18.28 5.08 -8.16
C THR A 236 18.18 4.64 -6.71
N ALA A 237 17.61 3.47 -6.43
CA ALA A 237 17.48 2.97 -5.06
C ALA A 237 18.84 2.71 -4.42
N GLN A 238 19.79 2.15 -5.18
CA GLN A 238 21.16 1.94 -4.70
C GLN A 238 21.89 3.25 -4.37
N ARG A 239 21.66 4.31 -5.16
CA ARG A 239 22.21 5.64 -4.92
C ARG A 239 21.60 6.26 -3.66
N GLU A 240 20.26 6.23 -3.51
CA GLU A 240 19.57 6.70 -2.31
C GLU A 240 20.09 5.99 -1.06
N ALA A 241 20.21 4.67 -1.10
CA ALA A 241 20.70 3.85 0.00
C ALA A 241 22.16 4.23 0.37
N LYS A 242 23.03 4.35 -0.61
CA LYS A 242 24.43 4.77 -0.40
C LYS A 242 24.52 6.17 0.20
N PHE A 243 23.67 7.09 -0.26
CA PHE A 243 23.62 8.45 0.27
C PHE A 243 23.12 8.50 1.71
N ALA A 244 22.06 7.77 2.04
CA ALA A 244 21.57 7.64 3.41
C ALA A 244 22.65 7.09 4.35
N ARG A 245 23.35 6.05 3.94
CA ARG A 245 24.49 5.49 4.68
C ARG A 245 25.59 6.54 4.92
N ALA A 246 26.02 7.24 3.88
CA ALA A 246 27.03 8.30 4.00
C ALA A 246 26.60 9.40 4.98
N THR A 247 25.32 9.79 4.91
CA THR A 247 24.75 10.85 5.76
C THR A 247 24.69 10.42 7.23
N ILE A 248 24.24 9.20 7.51
CA ILE A 248 24.19 8.66 8.88
C ILE A 248 25.61 8.53 9.47
N LEU A 249 26.55 7.98 8.70
CA LEU A 249 27.94 7.85 9.12
C LEU A 249 28.58 9.22 9.45
N ARG A 250 28.35 10.23 8.58
CA ARG A 250 28.84 11.60 8.82
C ARG A 250 28.21 12.19 10.08
N ARG A 251 26.89 12.07 10.25
CA ARG A 251 26.15 12.55 11.44
C ARG A 251 26.65 11.90 12.71
N GLY A 252 27.01 10.62 12.66
CA GLY A 252 27.60 9.85 13.75
C GLY A 252 29.09 10.09 13.98
N GLY A 253 29.72 11.09 13.32
CA GLY A 253 31.15 11.43 13.48
C GLY A 253 32.13 10.49 12.76
N LYS A 254 31.62 9.53 11.97
CA LYS A 254 32.44 8.54 11.23
C LYS A 254 32.81 9.08 9.84
N GLN A 255 33.44 10.25 9.81
CA GLN A 255 33.78 10.96 8.56
C GLN A 255 34.67 10.12 7.63
N ALA A 256 35.59 9.34 8.17
CA ALA A 256 36.49 8.51 7.37
C ALA A 256 35.76 7.40 6.61
N GLU A 257 34.65 6.88 7.18
CA GLU A 257 33.79 5.89 6.53
C GLU A 257 32.80 6.52 5.54
N ALA A 258 32.30 7.74 5.81
CA ALA A 258 31.36 8.46 4.96
C ALA A 258 32.00 9.01 3.67
N LEU A 259 33.24 9.52 3.76
CA LEU A 259 33.89 10.23 2.67
C LEU A 259 34.08 9.41 1.37
N PRO A 260 34.46 8.12 1.40
CA PRO A 260 34.50 7.30 0.19
C PRO A 260 33.17 7.19 -0.52
N LEU A 261 32.06 7.07 0.21
CA LEU A 261 30.71 7.00 -0.32
C LEU A 261 30.32 8.31 -1.01
N TYR A 262 30.57 9.45 -0.37
CA TYR A 262 30.35 10.76 -0.99
C TYR A 262 31.21 10.97 -2.23
N ARG A 263 32.48 10.53 -2.24
CA ARG A 263 33.34 10.61 -3.43
C ARG A 263 32.78 9.83 -4.62
N GLU A 264 32.21 8.67 -4.37
CA GLU A 264 31.58 7.86 -5.41
C GLU A 264 30.34 8.57 -5.97
N LEU A 265 29.42 8.99 -5.08
CA LEU A 265 28.17 9.68 -5.44
C LEU A 265 28.45 11.02 -6.17
N SER A 266 29.50 11.75 -5.80
CA SER A 266 29.87 13.03 -6.40
C SER A 266 30.26 12.98 -7.88
N ARG A 267 30.35 11.80 -8.46
CA ARG A 267 30.52 11.62 -9.90
C ARG A 267 29.26 11.98 -10.69
N GLU A 268 28.09 11.83 -10.07
CA GLU A 268 26.78 12.04 -10.67
C GLU A 268 26.10 13.34 -10.20
N VAL A 269 26.78 14.47 -10.32
CA VAL A 269 26.30 15.78 -9.82
C VAL A 269 24.98 16.26 -10.41
N LYS A 270 24.43 15.55 -11.39
CA LYS A 270 23.11 15.83 -11.95
C LYS A 270 21.97 15.29 -11.09
N THR A 271 22.27 14.39 -10.14
CA THR A 271 21.34 13.92 -9.14
C THR A 271 21.44 14.75 -7.85
N ALA A 272 20.38 14.77 -7.03
CA ALA A 272 20.37 15.54 -5.80
C ALA A 272 21.44 15.02 -4.82
N GLU A 273 21.51 13.70 -4.66
CA GLU A 273 22.48 13.01 -3.80
C GLU A 273 23.92 13.27 -4.27
N GLY A 274 24.14 13.25 -5.58
CA GLY A 274 25.46 13.50 -6.17
C GLY A 274 25.92 14.95 -6.01
N ALA A 275 25.03 15.93 -6.15
CA ALA A 275 25.33 17.34 -5.96
C ALA A 275 25.66 17.64 -4.49
N GLU A 276 24.84 17.16 -3.55
CA GLU A 276 25.16 17.29 -2.14
C GLU A 276 26.48 16.59 -1.80
N SER A 277 26.67 15.38 -2.32
CA SER A 277 27.91 14.62 -2.09
C SER A 277 29.13 15.36 -2.58
N ALA A 278 29.09 16.04 -3.72
CA ALA A 278 30.18 16.87 -4.22
C ALA A 278 30.54 17.99 -3.22
N TYR A 279 29.52 18.67 -2.70
CA TYR A 279 29.72 19.67 -1.66
C TYR A 279 30.31 19.05 -0.36
N ARG A 280 29.82 17.88 0.08
CA ARG A 280 30.33 17.21 1.28
C ARG A 280 31.81 16.79 1.15
N VAL A 281 32.24 16.43 -0.07
CA VAL A 281 33.66 16.16 -0.35
C VAL A 281 34.49 17.43 -0.24
N ILE A 282 34.00 18.56 -0.79
CA ILE A 282 34.64 19.88 -0.67
C ILE A 282 34.76 20.29 0.81
N GLU A 283 33.66 20.21 1.56
CA GLU A 283 33.60 20.52 3.01
C GLU A 283 34.61 19.70 3.80
N ALA A 284 34.67 18.39 3.55
CA ALA A 284 35.62 17.48 4.22
C ALA A 284 37.09 17.81 3.87
N THR A 285 37.36 18.17 2.61
CA THR A 285 38.71 18.55 2.15
C THR A 285 39.16 19.85 2.81
N LEU A 286 38.28 20.84 2.93
CA LEU A 286 38.53 22.08 3.64
C LEU A 286 38.77 21.84 5.14
N GLY A 287 37.94 21.00 5.76
CA GLY A 287 38.11 20.61 7.17
C GLY A 287 39.43 19.89 7.45
N GLY A 288 40.01 19.23 6.44
CA GLY A 288 41.35 18.65 6.46
C GLY A 288 42.49 19.67 6.22
N GLY A 289 42.19 20.95 5.98
CA GLY A 289 43.16 22.01 5.78
C GLY A 289 43.70 22.14 4.34
N ASP A 290 43.21 21.35 3.38
CA ASP A 290 43.69 21.42 1.99
C ASP A 290 42.80 22.34 1.12
N ALA A 291 43.00 23.64 1.29
CA ALA A 291 42.27 24.65 0.57
C ALA A 291 42.55 24.63 -0.97
N ALA A 292 43.72 24.18 -1.39
CA ALA A 292 44.06 24.10 -2.81
C ALA A 292 43.32 22.94 -3.53
N ALA A 293 43.28 21.78 -2.87
CA ALA A 293 42.51 20.65 -3.36
C ALA A 293 41.00 20.96 -3.36
N ALA A 294 40.49 21.64 -2.34
CA ALA A 294 39.09 22.04 -2.28
C ALA A 294 38.71 23.01 -3.40
N GLU A 295 39.54 24.00 -3.71
CA GLU A 295 39.35 24.93 -4.83
C GLU A 295 39.25 24.18 -6.16
N THR A 296 40.15 23.21 -6.40
CA THR A 296 40.10 22.34 -7.60
C THR A 296 38.79 21.57 -7.69
N LEU A 297 38.31 21.02 -6.58
CA LEU A 297 37.03 20.28 -6.51
C LEU A 297 35.83 21.19 -6.79
N ILE A 298 35.85 22.45 -6.32
CA ILE A 298 34.77 23.42 -6.57
C ILE A 298 34.68 23.72 -8.05
N PHE A 299 35.79 24.01 -8.72
CA PHE A 299 35.80 24.27 -10.17
C PHE A 299 35.33 23.02 -10.95
N ALA A 300 35.81 21.84 -10.59
CA ALA A 300 35.36 20.59 -11.22
C ALA A 300 33.86 20.34 -11.02
N PHE A 301 33.30 20.70 -9.87
CA PHE A 301 31.85 20.61 -9.62
C PHE A 301 31.07 21.60 -10.49
N ALA A 302 31.53 22.85 -10.58
CA ALA A 302 30.90 23.88 -11.41
C ALA A 302 30.94 23.53 -12.90
N GLU A 303 32.07 23.01 -13.41
CA GLU A 303 32.26 22.64 -14.82
C GLU A 303 31.28 21.51 -15.23
N LYS A 304 30.96 20.56 -14.33
CA LYS A 304 30.00 19.48 -14.60
C LYS A 304 28.55 19.96 -14.78
N GLY A 305 28.24 21.19 -14.38
CA GLY A 305 26.92 21.82 -14.60
C GLY A 305 25.78 21.13 -13.90
N SER A 306 25.77 21.15 -12.56
CA SER A 306 24.68 20.61 -11.75
C SER A 306 23.43 21.50 -11.82
N PRO A 307 22.22 20.92 -11.93
CA PRO A 307 20.95 21.66 -11.82
C PRO A 307 20.60 22.03 -10.37
N HIS A 308 21.31 21.50 -9.38
CA HIS A 308 21.06 21.70 -7.97
C HIS A 308 21.76 22.95 -7.45
N ALA A 309 21.19 24.12 -7.79
CA ALA A 309 21.76 25.44 -7.55
C ALA A 309 22.19 25.68 -6.09
N TYR A 310 21.47 25.15 -5.10
CA TYR A 310 21.80 25.27 -3.69
C TYR A 310 23.22 24.75 -3.37
N TRP A 311 23.54 23.55 -3.82
CA TRP A 311 24.85 22.94 -3.53
C TRP A 311 25.97 23.60 -4.31
N VAL A 312 25.68 24.08 -5.51
CA VAL A 312 26.64 24.88 -6.31
C VAL A 312 26.94 26.19 -5.58
N ALA A 313 25.92 26.88 -5.11
CA ALA A 313 26.09 28.15 -4.38
C ALA A 313 26.86 27.95 -3.06
N LYS A 314 26.57 26.86 -2.31
CA LYS A 314 27.35 26.48 -1.12
C LYS A 314 28.84 26.26 -1.43
N ALA A 315 29.13 25.62 -2.58
CA ALA A 315 30.51 25.44 -3.04
C ALA A 315 31.18 26.78 -3.38
N TYR A 316 30.46 27.71 -4.02
CA TYR A 316 30.99 29.07 -4.29
C TYR A 316 31.16 29.91 -3.02
N ILE A 317 30.31 29.75 -1.99
CA ILE A 317 30.55 30.37 -0.69
C ILE A 317 31.88 29.86 -0.10
N ALA A 318 32.11 28.55 -0.15
CA ALA A 318 33.39 27.96 0.28
C ALA A 318 34.59 28.48 -0.53
N LEU A 319 34.43 28.72 -1.85
CA LEU A 319 35.46 29.34 -2.69
C LEU A 319 35.80 30.77 -2.22
N GLY A 320 34.78 31.56 -1.94
CA GLY A 320 34.98 32.92 -1.39
C GLY A 320 35.69 32.87 -0.01
N ASP A 321 35.34 31.89 0.85
CA ASP A 321 36.00 31.68 2.14
C ASP A 321 37.50 31.30 1.95
N ILE A 322 37.85 30.52 0.91
CA ILE A 322 39.23 30.19 0.54
C ILE A 322 39.99 31.45 0.15
N TYR A 323 39.44 32.32 -0.74
CA TYR A 323 40.09 33.55 -1.13
C TYR A 323 40.25 34.53 0.03
N ALA A 324 39.21 34.64 0.88
CA ALA A 324 39.32 35.49 2.08
C ALA A 324 40.43 34.98 3.06
N GLY A 325 40.58 33.69 3.19
CA GLY A 325 41.66 33.10 4.00
C GLY A 325 43.06 33.26 3.43
N ARG A 326 43.17 33.63 2.16
CA ARG A 326 44.45 33.99 1.49
C ARG A 326 44.68 35.50 1.42
N ASP A 327 43.88 36.31 2.13
CA ASP A 327 43.86 37.78 2.09
C ASP A 327 43.52 38.37 0.73
N ASP A 328 42.98 37.55 -0.20
CA ASP A 328 42.50 38.02 -1.50
C ASP A 328 41.03 38.49 -1.38
N SER A 329 40.88 39.65 -0.73
CA SER A 329 39.56 40.26 -0.51
C SER A 329 38.84 40.65 -1.80
N PHE A 330 39.59 40.88 -2.89
CA PHE A 330 38.98 41.22 -4.21
C PHE A 330 38.27 40.01 -4.79
N GLN A 331 38.93 38.85 -4.90
CA GLN A 331 38.36 37.64 -5.42
C GLN A 331 37.25 37.09 -4.47
N ALA A 332 37.46 37.16 -3.15
CA ALA A 332 36.45 36.78 -2.18
C ALA A 332 35.15 37.56 -2.39
N ARG A 333 35.24 38.88 -2.47
CA ARG A 333 34.09 39.77 -2.72
C ARG A 333 33.40 39.48 -4.05
N ALA A 334 34.18 39.34 -5.13
CA ALA A 334 33.63 39.05 -6.45
C ALA A 334 32.86 37.72 -6.47
N THR A 335 33.41 36.70 -5.81
CA THR A 335 32.79 35.37 -5.69
C THR A 335 31.47 35.44 -4.92
N TYR A 336 31.43 36.07 -3.74
CA TYR A 336 30.17 36.23 -2.99
C TYR A 336 29.14 37.08 -3.74
N GLN A 337 29.61 38.16 -4.41
CA GLN A 337 28.73 39.06 -5.18
C GLN A 337 28.07 38.31 -6.36
N SER A 338 28.79 37.40 -7.02
CA SER A 338 28.20 36.57 -8.09
C SER A 338 27.03 35.71 -7.61
N ILE A 339 27.08 35.28 -6.34
CA ILE A 339 25.95 34.54 -5.72
C ILE A 339 24.79 35.51 -5.47
N VAL A 340 25.08 36.70 -4.90
CA VAL A 340 24.03 37.70 -4.61
C VAL A 340 23.28 38.12 -5.88
N ASP A 341 24.01 38.24 -7.01
CA ASP A 341 23.46 38.71 -8.28
C ASP A 341 22.81 37.60 -9.10
N GLY A 342 23.29 36.36 -9.01
CA GLY A 342 22.91 35.26 -9.90
C GLY A 342 22.09 34.13 -9.27
N TYR A 343 21.99 34.06 -7.96
CA TYR A 343 21.24 33.01 -7.30
C TYR A 343 19.77 33.37 -7.16
N ALA A 344 18.90 32.60 -7.80
CA ALA A 344 17.48 32.90 -7.91
C ALA A 344 16.59 32.55 -6.71
N PRO A 345 16.77 31.41 -5.98
CA PRO A 345 15.97 31.11 -4.80
C PRO A 345 16.22 32.13 -3.67
N ALA A 346 15.13 32.78 -3.17
CA ALA A 346 15.26 33.88 -2.22
C ALA A 346 15.24 33.47 -0.75
N ASP A 347 14.65 32.31 -0.43
CA ASP A 347 14.21 31.98 0.94
C ASP A 347 15.03 30.88 1.64
N ASP A 348 16.10 30.39 1.02
CA ASP A 348 16.94 29.31 1.56
C ASP A 348 18.18 29.78 2.33
N GLY A 349 18.34 31.10 2.49
CA GLY A 349 19.40 31.71 3.26
C GLY A 349 20.74 31.90 2.53
N ILE A 350 20.92 31.37 1.33
CA ILE A 350 22.19 31.43 0.57
C ILE A 350 22.62 32.88 0.29
N VAL A 351 21.70 33.70 -0.23
CA VAL A 351 21.99 35.12 -0.51
C VAL A 351 22.32 35.90 0.76
N ALA A 352 21.62 35.63 1.86
CA ALA A 352 21.90 36.25 3.16
C ALA A 352 23.28 35.86 3.67
N GLU A 353 23.66 34.58 3.52
CA GLU A 353 24.97 34.04 3.89
C GLU A 353 26.10 34.73 3.10
N ALA A 354 25.94 34.89 1.76
CA ALA A 354 26.90 35.58 0.89
C ALA A 354 27.04 37.05 1.29
N LYS A 355 25.94 37.80 1.48
CA LYS A 355 25.96 39.21 1.94
C LYS A 355 26.67 39.37 3.26
N ALA A 356 26.43 38.52 4.24
CA ALA A 356 27.07 38.54 5.55
C ALA A 356 28.61 38.39 5.44
N ARG A 357 29.09 37.57 4.49
CA ARG A 357 30.53 37.43 4.21
C ARG A 357 31.13 38.64 3.57
N ILE A 358 30.42 39.28 2.63
CA ILE A 358 30.85 40.56 2.02
C ILE A 358 31.02 41.64 3.10
N GLU A 359 30.11 41.73 4.05
CA GLU A 359 30.17 42.70 5.15
C GLU A 359 31.39 42.47 6.07
N LYS A 360 31.77 41.20 6.30
CA LYS A 360 32.96 40.83 7.09
C LYS A 360 34.28 41.26 6.40
N LEU A 361 34.34 41.28 5.07
CA LEU A 361 35.50 41.71 4.33
C LEU A 361 35.76 43.24 4.40
N LYS A 362 34.78 44.02 4.87
CA LYS A 362 34.92 45.50 5.03
C LYS A 362 35.59 45.91 6.35
N LYS A 363 35.76 44.97 7.26
CA LYS A 363 36.41 45.14 8.59
C LYS A 363 37.87 44.71 8.57
#